data_ed797f7421fe31d03abfd52085c76de4
#
_entry.id   ed797f7421fe31d03abfd52085c76de4
#
_cell.length_a   1.000
_cell.length_b   1.000
_cell.length_c   1.000
_cell.angle_alpha   90.00
_cell.angle_beta   90.00
_cell.angle_gamma   90.00
#
_symmetry.space_group_name_H-M   'P 1'
#
loop_
_entity.id
_entity.type
_entity.pdbx_description
1 polymer ?
#
loop_
_entity_poly.entity_id
_entity_poly.type
_entity_poly.pdbx_seq_one_letter_code
_entity_poly.pdbx_strand_id
1 'polypeptide(L)' 'MSVSVSSYGDAEIVHLPEKLTMANANEIKTSINSMIEEGRHRLVVDMAGVNFTDSSGLAVLVALYK' A
#
# COMPACT_ATOMS: atom_id res chain seq x y z
N MET A 1 -6.66 10.60 -2.39
CA MET A 1 -6.22 9.26 -2.04
C MET A 1 -4.73 9.12 -2.27
N SER A 2 -4.05 8.49 -1.33
CA SER A 2 -2.57 8.46 -1.35
C SER A 2 -1.99 7.35 -2.21
N VAL A 3 -2.78 6.38 -2.64
CA VAL A 3 -2.30 5.27 -3.44
C VAL A 3 -2.96 5.28 -4.81
N SER A 4 -2.24 4.80 -5.80
CA SER A 4 -2.81 4.54 -7.12
C SER A 4 -2.69 3.05 -7.41
N VAL A 5 -3.59 2.54 -8.25
CA VAL A 5 -3.65 1.12 -8.55
C VAL A 5 -3.66 0.94 -10.05
N SER A 6 -2.84 0.01 -10.53
CA SER A 6 -2.87 -0.39 -11.93
C SER A 6 -3.00 -1.91 -12.00
N SER A 7 -3.35 -2.43 -13.17
CA SER A 7 -3.54 -3.86 -13.37
C SER A 7 -2.46 -4.41 -14.28
N TYR A 8 -2.03 -5.64 -13.98
CA TYR A 8 -1.10 -6.35 -14.84
C TYR A 8 -1.50 -7.83 -14.84
N GLY A 9 -2.12 -8.28 -15.92
CA GLY A 9 -2.70 -9.62 -15.94
C GLY A 9 -3.82 -9.73 -14.91
N ASP A 10 -3.74 -10.73 -14.04
CA ASP A 10 -4.69 -10.91 -12.94
C ASP A 10 -4.20 -10.29 -11.63
N ALA A 11 -3.07 -9.59 -11.67
CA ALA A 11 -2.51 -8.92 -10.50
C ALA A 11 -2.88 -7.45 -10.49
N GLU A 12 -2.99 -6.88 -9.30
CA GLU A 12 -3.15 -5.44 -9.12
C GLU A 12 -1.92 -4.89 -8.46
N ILE A 13 -1.40 -3.81 -8.99
CA ILE A 13 -0.20 -3.17 -8.49
C ILE A 13 -0.60 -1.91 -7.74
N VAL A 14 -0.29 -1.88 -6.45
CA VAL A 14 -0.59 -0.74 -5.59
C VAL A 14 0.67 0.11 -5.50
N HIS A 15 0.62 1.31 -6.04
CA HIS A 15 1.75 2.23 -6.04
C HIS A 15 1.65 3.13 -4.82
N LEU A 16 2.65 3.06 -3.95
CA LEU A 16 2.68 3.87 -2.74
C LEU A 16 3.19 5.28 -3.05
N PRO A 17 2.80 6.28 -2.24
CA PRO A 17 3.26 7.65 -2.46
C PRO A 17 4.73 7.82 -2.12
N GLU A 18 5.30 8.98 -2.45
CA GLU A 18 6.71 9.27 -2.19
C GLU A 18 7.04 9.17 -0.71
N LYS A 19 6.14 9.57 0.15
CA LYS A 19 6.36 9.56 1.60
C LYS A 19 5.35 8.65 2.26
N LEU A 20 5.85 7.74 3.07
CA LEU A 20 5.03 6.81 3.82
C LEU A 20 5.31 7.06 5.29
N THR A 21 4.47 7.87 5.91
CA THR A 21 4.68 8.36 7.27
C THR A 21 3.40 8.28 8.08
N MET A 22 3.49 8.71 9.33
CA MET A 22 2.34 8.79 10.23
C MET A 22 1.19 9.60 9.61
N ALA A 23 1.51 10.58 8.75
CA ALA A 23 0.48 11.44 8.16
C ALA A 23 -0.46 10.66 7.23
N ASN A 24 0.02 9.61 6.58
CA ASN A 24 -0.80 8.87 5.61
C ASN A 24 -0.83 7.35 5.84
N ALA A 25 -0.15 6.86 6.87
CA ALA A 25 -0.03 5.42 7.08
C ALA A 25 -1.39 4.73 7.26
N ASN A 26 -2.27 5.32 8.07
CA ASN A 26 -3.59 4.72 8.32
C ASN A 26 -4.46 4.72 7.07
N GLU A 27 -4.41 5.78 6.28
CA GLU A 27 -5.16 5.87 5.04
C GLU A 27 -4.73 4.77 4.07
N ILE A 28 -3.42 4.58 3.94
CA ILE A 28 -2.88 3.57 3.04
C ILE A 28 -3.26 2.17 3.51
N LYS A 29 -3.12 1.90 4.81
CA LYS A 29 -3.49 0.62 5.39
C LYS A 29 -4.98 0.32 5.14
N THR A 30 -5.84 1.31 5.37
CA THR A 30 -7.28 1.15 5.17
C THR A 30 -7.60 0.87 3.71
N SER A 31 -6.95 1.57 2.79
CA SER A 31 -7.16 1.37 1.35
C SER A 31 -6.81 -0.05 0.93
N ILE A 32 -5.66 -0.54 1.37
CA ILE A 32 -5.22 -1.88 0.99
C ILE A 32 -6.09 -2.96 1.64
N ASN A 33 -6.45 -2.78 2.90
CA ASN A 33 -7.34 -3.72 3.57
C ASN A 33 -8.70 -3.80 2.89
N SER A 34 -9.22 -2.68 2.40
CA SER A 34 -10.48 -2.68 1.65
C SER A 34 -10.37 -3.52 0.38
N MET A 35 -9.25 -3.43 -0.32
CA MET A 35 -9.03 -4.24 -1.52
C MET A 35 -9.01 -5.72 -1.18
N ILE A 36 -8.38 -6.09 -0.08
CA ILE A 36 -8.32 -7.48 0.35
C ILE A 36 -9.72 -7.99 0.69
N GLU A 37 -10.53 -7.18 1.38
CA GLU A 37 -11.88 -7.54 1.75
C GLU A 37 -12.80 -7.68 0.54
N GLU A 38 -12.47 -6.99 -0.55
CA GLU A 38 -13.22 -7.11 -1.80
C GLU A 38 -12.87 -8.38 -2.58
N GLY A 39 -11.97 -9.19 -2.06
CA GLY A 39 -11.59 -10.43 -2.70
C GLY A 39 -10.45 -10.32 -3.69
N ARG A 40 -9.70 -9.24 -3.66
CA ARG A 40 -8.54 -9.06 -4.53
C ARG A 40 -7.38 -9.84 -3.93
N HIS A 41 -7.00 -10.92 -4.58
CA HIS A 41 -6.03 -11.87 -4.01
C HIS A 41 -4.59 -11.63 -4.45
N ARG A 42 -4.38 -10.98 -5.57
CA ARG A 42 -3.02 -10.82 -6.12
C ARG A 42 -2.67 -9.35 -6.12
N LEU A 43 -2.16 -8.90 -4.98
CA LEU A 43 -1.73 -7.52 -4.81
C LEU A 43 -0.21 -7.47 -4.78
N VAL A 44 0.36 -6.59 -5.58
CA VAL A 44 1.78 -6.30 -5.57
C VAL A 44 1.92 -4.87 -5.08
N VAL A 45 2.67 -4.68 -4.00
CA VAL A 45 2.91 -3.35 -3.46
C VAL A 45 4.18 -2.79 -4.07
N ASP A 46 4.04 -1.75 -4.86
CA ASP A 46 5.16 -1.11 -5.54
C ASP A 46 5.69 0.04 -4.69
N MET A 47 6.91 -0.11 -4.22
CA MET A 47 7.57 0.88 -3.38
C MET A 47 8.63 1.69 -4.12
N ALA A 48 8.69 1.55 -5.44
CA ALA A 48 9.74 2.21 -6.22
C ALA A 48 9.72 3.72 -6.08
N GLY A 49 8.54 4.30 -5.87
CA GLY A 49 8.42 5.75 -5.70
C GLY A 49 8.60 6.24 -4.27
N VAL A 50 8.74 5.34 -3.30
CA VAL A 50 8.87 5.74 -1.90
C VAL A 50 10.31 6.16 -1.63
N ASN A 51 10.50 7.41 -1.26
CA ASN A 51 11.83 7.93 -0.95
C ASN A 51 11.99 8.34 0.52
N PHE A 52 10.94 8.25 1.30
CA PHE A 52 11.00 8.54 2.74
C PHE A 52 9.94 7.73 3.49
N THR A 53 10.34 7.11 4.59
CA THR A 53 9.40 6.43 5.48
C THR A 53 9.88 6.58 6.93
N ASP A 54 8.93 6.60 7.86
CA ASP A 54 9.25 6.59 9.29
C ASP A 54 8.79 5.27 9.91
N SER A 55 8.84 5.18 11.24
CA SER A 55 8.45 3.94 11.92
C SER A 55 6.98 3.58 11.71
N SER A 56 6.12 4.58 11.51
CA SER A 56 4.69 4.33 11.22
C SER A 56 4.53 3.68 9.85
N GLY A 57 5.29 4.14 8.87
CA GLY A 57 5.26 3.54 7.54
C GLY A 57 5.76 2.10 7.56
N LEU A 58 6.84 1.85 8.28
CA LEU A 58 7.34 0.48 8.43
C LEU A 58 6.33 -0.43 9.12
N ALA A 59 5.62 0.09 10.12
CA ALA A 59 4.59 -0.69 10.81
C ALA A 59 3.47 -1.11 9.87
N VAL A 60 3.06 -0.22 8.96
CA VAL A 60 2.04 -0.55 7.95
C VAL A 60 2.54 -1.68 7.05
N LEU A 61 3.77 -1.60 6.58
CA LEU A 61 4.32 -2.63 5.71
C LEU A 61 4.39 -3.99 6.41
N VAL A 62 4.79 -3.99 7.68
CA VAL A 62 4.83 -5.23 8.47
C VAL A 62 3.42 -5.79 8.65
N ALA A 63 2.44 -4.94 8.93
CA ALA A 63 1.06 -5.38 9.10
C ALA A 63 0.50 -5.99 7.82
N LEU A 64 0.83 -5.41 6.68
CA LEU A 64 0.35 -5.91 5.39
C LEU A 64 1.00 -7.24 5.00
N TYR A 65 2.20 -7.49 5.48
CA TYR A 65 2.92 -8.72 5.17
C TYR A 65 2.18 -9.97 5.66
N LYS A 66 1.44 -9.82 6.73
CA LYS A 66 0.66 -10.93 7.26
C LYS A 66 -0.56 -11.20 6.41
#